data_1915a64d42064c486ff601cd5a390c12
#
_entry.id   1915a64d42064c486ff601cd5a390c12
#
_cell.length_a   1.000
_cell.length_b   1.000
_cell.length_c   1.000
_cell.angle_alpha   90.00
_cell.angle_beta   90.00
_cell.angle_gamma   90.00
#
_symmetry.space_group_name_H-M   'P 1'
#
loop_
_entity.id
_entity.type
_entity.pdbx_description
1 polymer ?
#
loop_
_entity_poly.entity_id
_entity_poly.type
_entity_poly.pdbx_seq_one_letter_code
_entity_poly.pdbx_strand_id
1 'polypeptide(L)'
;MNRFFHVDRSLKLKEGQEINLIKYDDIRPEELQEHVNFLYPEGVSSHGNRYILCGNTFANDKDPIIELLFEYVRRSDFPQRTSRFQSFFAFDNLELAQDFILNYWNSAYNIWEVQADRYFKADMNLLSLKDSLLVLDYRAHLYWKG
;
A
#
# COMPACT_ATOMS: atom_id res chain seq x y z
N MET A 1 21.61 -3.07 -5.02
CA MET A 1 20.27 -3.39 -4.52
C MET A 1 20.14 -2.98 -3.05
N ASN A 2 19.13 -2.23 -2.72
CA ASN A 2 18.90 -1.80 -1.34
C ASN A 2 18.13 -2.87 -0.58
N ARG A 3 18.40 -2.99 0.72
CA ARG A 3 17.76 -3.96 1.62
C ARG A 3 16.77 -3.29 2.53
N PHE A 4 15.63 -3.91 2.71
CA PHE A 4 14.54 -3.45 3.57
C PHE A 4 13.95 -4.64 4.33
N PHE A 5 13.08 -4.37 5.28
CA PHE A 5 12.47 -5.40 6.14
C PHE A 5 10.95 -5.31 6.07
N HIS A 6 10.34 -6.36 5.54
CA HIS A 6 8.90 -6.46 5.39
C HIS A 6 8.28 -7.33 6.47
N VAL A 7 7.21 -6.84 7.08
CA VAL A 7 6.40 -7.59 8.04
C VAL A 7 5.29 -8.32 7.28
N ASP A 8 5.43 -9.63 7.16
CA ASP A 8 4.45 -10.48 6.49
C ASP A 8 3.42 -11.02 7.49
N ARG A 9 2.23 -10.42 7.49
CA ARG A 9 1.10 -10.85 8.31
C ARG A 9 0.32 -12.00 7.67
N SER A 10 0.46 -12.20 6.39
CA SER A 10 -0.22 -13.28 5.67
C SER A 10 0.44 -14.63 5.88
N LEU A 11 1.72 -14.66 6.25
CA LEU A 11 2.58 -15.85 6.36
C LEU A 11 2.68 -16.64 5.05
N LYS A 12 2.50 -15.97 3.91
CA LYS A 12 2.45 -16.62 2.59
C LYS A 12 3.73 -16.47 1.78
N LEU A 13 4.60 -15.53 2.16
CA LEU A 13 5.85 -15.33 1.45
C LEU A 13 6.82 -16.48 1.67
N LYS A 14 7.66 -16.72 0.68
CA LYS A 14 8.67 -17.78 0.69
C LYS A 14 10.02 -17.19 0.35
N GLU A 15 11.07 -17.84 0.85
CA GLU A 15 12.44 -17.49 0.52
C GLU A 15 12.69 -17.52 -0.99
N GLY A 16 13.35 -16.49 -1.50
CA GLY A 16 13.64 -16.38 -2.92
C GLY A 16 12.46 -15.98 -3.80
N GLN A 17 11.30 -15.71 -3.21
CA GLN A 17 10.12 -15.32 -3.96
C GLN A 17 10.29 -13.92 -4.55
N GLU A 18 9.98 -13.81 -5.83
CA GLU A 18 9.85 -12.53 -6.51
C GLU A 18 8.48 -11.91 -6.21
N ILE A 19 8.47 -10.60 -5.89
CA ILE A 19 7.23 -9.88 -5.58
C ILE A 19 6.82 -9.07 -6.80
N ASN A 20 5.69 -9.45 -7.41
CA ASN A 20 5.20 -8.87 -8.65
C ASN A 20 3.77 -8.34 -8.50
N LEU A 21 3.40 -7.41 -9.37
CA LEU A 21 2.01 -7.00 -9.53
C LEU A 21 1.19 -8.15 -10.13
N ILE A 22 -0.10 -8.21 -9.77
CA ILE A 22 -1.02 -9.23 -10.27
C ILE A 22 -2.12 -8.55 -11.08
N LYS A 23 -2.36 -9.07 -12.29
CA LYS A 23 -3.49 -8.68 -13.12
C LYS A 23 -4.64 -9.62 -12.82
N TYR A 24 -5.66 -9.11 -12.15
CA TYR A 24 -6.89 -9.85 -11.89
C TYR A 24 -7.81 -9.75 -13.10
N ASP A 25 -8.43 -10.85 -13.49
CA ASP A 25 -9.30 -10.97 -14.67
C ASP A 25 -10.70 -11.45 -14.36
N ASP A 26 -11.03 -11.56 -13.08
CA ASP A 26 -12.28 -12.08 -12.55
C ASP A 26 -13.20 -10.99 -11.96
N ILE A 27 -12.94 -9.74 -12.28
CA ILE A 27 -13.72 -8.60 -11.78
C ILE A 27 -15.02 -8.47 -12.57
N ARG A 28 -16.13 -8.33 -11.87
CA ARG A 28 -17.46 -8.21 -12.47
C ARG A 28 -18.26 -7.06 -11.83
N PRO A 29 -19.13 -6.38 -12.58
CA PRO A 29 -19.37 -6.56 -14.02
C PRO A 29 -18.16 -6.16 -14.88
N GLU A 30 -18.23 -6.47 -16.16
CA GLU A 30 -17.10 -6.31 -17.09
C GLU A 30 -16.63 -4.85 -17.18
N GLU A 31 -17.51 -3.89 -17.04
CA GLU A 31 -17.16 -2.46 -17.01
C GLU A 31 -16.19 -2.11 -15.87
N LEU A 32 -16.27 -2.80 -14.74
CA LEU A 32 -15.32 -2.62 -13.64
C LEU A 32 -13.98 -3.25 -13.97
N GLN A 33 -13.96 -4.37 -14.68
CA GLN A 33 -12.72 -4.96 -15.18
C GLN A 33 -12.00 -4.02 -16.15
N GLU A 34 -12.74 -3.43 -17.09
CA GLU A 34 -12.20 -2.45 -18.03
C GLU A 34 -11.66 -1.23 -17.30
N HIS A 35 -12.37 -0.76 -16.28
CA HIS A 35 -11.97 0.39 -15.48
C HIS A 35 -10.67 0.13 -14.70
N VAL A 36 -10.55 -1.03 -14.05
CA VAL A 36 -9.32 -1.41 -13.34
C VAL A 36 -8.15 -1.54 -14.33
N ASN A 37 -8.38 -2.15 -15.48
CA ASN A 37 -7.36 -2.27 -16.53
C ASN A 37 -6.91 -0.91 -17.07
N PHE A 38 -7.81 0.07 -17.11
CA PHE A 38 -7.49 1.45 -17.46
C PHE A 38 -6.64 2.13 -16.39
N LEU A 39 -7.03 1.98 -15.10
CA LEU A 39 -6.32 2.61 -13.99
C LEU A 39 -4.95 1.97 -13.73
N TYR A 40 -4.89 0.65 -13.79
CA TYR A 40 -3.70 -0.14 -13.45
C TYR A 40 -3.44 -1.21 -14.50
N PRO A 41 -2.96 -0.83 -15.70
CA PRO A 41 -2.78 -1.77 -16.80
C PRO A 41 -1.75 -2.88 -16.48
N GLU A 42 -0.85 -2.62 -15.55
CA GLU A 42 0.17 -3.59 -15.11
C GLU A 42 -0.28 -4.46 -13.93
N GLY A 43 -1.49 -4.23 -13.41
CA GLY A 43 -1.99 -4.92 -12.25
C GLY A 43 -1.78 -4.15 -10.95
N VAL A 44 -2.08 -4.81 -9.84
CA VAL A 44 -2.00 -4.23 -8.50
C VAL A 44 -1.18 -5.12 -7.56
N SER A 45 -0.67 -4.51 -6.48
CA SER A 45 -0.04 -5.23 -5.37
C SER A 45 -1.10 -5.89 -4.48
N SER A 46 -0.67 -6.66 -3.48
CA SER A 46 -1.59 -7.19 -2.47
C SER A 46 -2.30 -6.07 -1.69
N HIS A 47 -1.65 -4.95 -1.46
CA HIS A 47 -2.27 -3.76 -0.88
C HIS A 47 -3.36 -3.19 -1.80
N GLY A 48 -3.10 -3.11 -3.10
CA GLY A 48 -4.08 -2.69 -4.09
C GLY A 48 -5.27 -3.66 -4.17
N ASN A 49 -5.02 -4.94 -4.14
CA ASN A 49 -6.09 -5.92 -4.07
C ASN A 49 -7.00 -5.70 -2.87
N ARG A 50 -6.41 -5.47 -1.69
CA ARG A 50 -7.17 -5.24 -0.46
C ARG A 50 -8.06 -3.99 -0.55
N TYR A 51 -7.54 -2.88 -1.05
CA TYR A 51 -8.23 -1.59 -0.97
C TYR A 51 -9.00 -1.20 -2.23
N ILE A 52 -8.54 -1.61 -3.42
CA ILE A 52 -9.21 -1.28 -4.69
C ILE A 52 -10.19 -2.36 -5.12
N LEU A 53 -9.88 -3.64 -4.91
CA LEU A 53 -10.66 -4.74 -5.48
C LEU A 53 -11.60 -5.40 -4.49
N CYS A 54 -11.23 -5.49 -3.21
CA CYS A 54 -12.07 -6.15 -2.20
C CYS A 54 -13.15 -5.22 -1.67
N GLY A 55 -14.42 -5.56 -1.91
CA GLY A 55 -15.58 -4.73 -1.58
C GLY A 55 -16.03 -4.74 -0.12
N ASN A 56 -15.42 -5.54 0.75
CA ASN A 56 -15.93 -5.77 2.12
C ASN A 56 -15.48 -4.75 3.15
N THR A 57 -14.62 -3.81 2.79
CA THR A 57 -13.84 -3.03 3.74
C THR A 57 -14.49 -1.73 4.18
N PHE A 58 -15.66 -1.39 3.65
CA PHE A 58 -16.22 -0.05 3.80
C PHE A 58 -17.07 0.21 5.05
N ALA A 59 -17.68 -0.80 5.62
CA ALA A 59 -18.77 -0.58 6.56
C ALA A 59 -18.35 0.14 7.85
N ASN A 60 -17.09 -0.01 8.32
CA ASN A 60 -16.63 0.57 9.58
C ASN A 60 -15.15 1.00 9.56
N ASP A 61 -14.52 1.12 8.39
CA ASP A 61 -13.10 1.40 8.26
C ASP A 61 -12.89 2.73 7.53
N LYS A 62 -12.03 3.58 8.09
CA LYS A 62 -11.65 4.87 7.51
C LYS A 62 -10.48 4.75 6.53
N ASP A 63 -9.75 3.65 6.57
CA ASP A 63 -8.54 3.44 5.78
C ASP A 63 -8.78 3.51 4.28
N PRO A 64 -9.87 2.94 3.71
CA PRO A 64 -10.16 3.08 2.28
C PRO A 64 -10.31 4.53 1.82
N ILE A 65 -10.88 5.40 2.66
CA ILE A 65 -11.05 6.83 2.37
C ILE A 65 -9.68 7.51 2.32
N ILE A 66 -8.82 7.22 3.28
CA ILE A 66 -7.45 7.74 3.34
C ILE A 66 -6.68 7.30 2.09
N GLU A 67 -6.73 6.02 1.76
CA GLU A 67 -6.06 5.46 0.60
C GLU A 67 -6.54 6.11 -0.70
N LEU A 68 -7.84 6.33 -0.86
CA LEU A 68 -8.41 6.95 -2.05
C LEU A 68 -7.97 8.40 -2.19
N LEU A 69 -7.98 9.18 -1.09
CA LEU A 69 -7.55 10.58 -1.13
C LEU A 69 -6.05 10.66 -1.47
N PHE A 70 -5.22 9.84 -0.86
CA PHE A 70 -3.78 9.81 -1.15
C PHE A 70 -3.53 9.45 -2.61
N GLU A 71 -4.29 8.53 -3.18
CA GLU A 71 -4.20 8.17 -4.60
C GLU A 71 -4.61 9.34 -5.50
N TYR A 72 -5.67 10.05 -5.18
CA TYR A 72 -6.10 11.21 -5.99
C TYR A 72 -5.09 12.35 -5.93
N VAL A 73 -4.52 12.64 -4.76
CA VAL A 73 -3.44 13.62 -4.63
C VAL A 73 -2.22 13.20 -5.46
N ARG A 74 -1.85 11.92 -5.40
CA ARG A 74 -0.76 11.40 -6.23
C ARG A 74 -1.01 11.62 -7.72
N ARG A 75 -2.17 11.21 -8.21
CA ARG A 75 -2.51 11.35 -9.64
C ARG A 75 -2.47 12.81 -10.09
N SER A 76 -2.95 13.71 -9.25
CA SER A 76 -3.03 15.13 -9.55
C SER A 76 -1.67 15.80 -9.50
N ASP A 77 -0.93 15.64 -8.41
CA ASP A 77 0.22 16.48 -8.10
C ASP A 77 1.55 15.74 -8.11
N PHE A 78 1.54 14.40 -8.04
CA PHE A 78 2.74 13.56 -7.98
C PHE A 78 2.66 12.35 -8.92
N PRO A 79 2.33 12.56 -10.22
CA PRO A 79 2.07 11.42 -11.13
C PRO A 79 3.31 10.53 -11.38
N GLN A 80 4.50 11.02 -11.09
CA GLN A 80 5.74 10.26 -11.20
C GLN A 80 5.95 9.27 -10.05
N ARG A 81 5.19 9.41 -8.96
CA ARG A 81 5.27 8.46 -7.84
C ARG A 81 4.47 7.21 -8.16
N THR A 82 4.98 6.06 -7.74
CA THR A 82 4.25 4.79 -7.85
C THR A 82 3.06 4.77 -6.90
N SER A 83 1.90 4.36 -7.40
CA SER A 83 0.70 4.22 -6.57
C SER A 83 0.93 3.27 -5.39
N ARG A 84 0.33 3.59 -4.24
CA ARG A 84 0.30 2.66 -3.10
C ARG A 84 -0.39 1.34 -3.46
N PHE A 85 -1.34 1.37 -4.40
CA PHE A 85 -2.03 0.17 -4.90
C PHE A 85 -1.14 -0.69 -5.83
N GLN A 86 0.04 -0.21 -6.15
CA GLN A 86 1.07 -0.92 -6.90
C GLN A 86 2.38 -1.03 -6.12
N SER A 87 2.33 -0.81 -4.81
CA SER A 87 3.52 -0.78 -3.96
C SER A 87 3.53 -1.94 -2.97
N PHE A 88 4.73 -2.30 -2.57
CA PHE A 88 5.04 -3.21 -1.50
C PHE A 88 5.76 -2.44 -0.39
N PHE A 89 5.39 -2.67 0.86
CA PHE A 89 5.84 -1.83 1.97
C PHE A 89 6.87 -2.54 2.84
N ALA A 90 7.90 -1.81 3.22
CA ALA A 90 8.95 -2.33 4.09
C ALA A 90 9.58 -1.21 4.92
N PHE A 91 10.33 -1.59 5.93
CA PHE A 91 11.04 -0.68 6.83
C PHE A 91 12.51 -0.61 6.47
N ASP A 92 13.14 0.52 6.75
CA ASP A 92 14.56 0.74 6.49
C ASP A 92 15.46 -0.19 7.30
N ASN A 93 15.03 -0.57 8.49
CA ASN A 93 15.82 -1.42 9.37
C ASN A 93 14.93 -2.41 10.15
N LEU A 94 15.59 -3.44 10.66
CA LEU A 94 14.92 -4.52 11.39
C LEU A 94 14.24 -4.03 12.67
N GLU A 95 14.83 -3.08 13.37
CA GLU A 95 14.30 -2.54 14.62
C GLU A 95 12.93 -1.89 14.42
N LEU A 96 12.80 -1.07 13.36
CA LEU A 96 11.51 -0.47 13.01
C LEU A 96 10.45 -1.51 12.66
N ALA A 97 10.82 -2.56 11.95
CA ALA A 97 9.91 -3.67 11.64
C ALA A 97 9.46 -4.39 12.92
N GLN A 98 10.37 -4.62 13.85
CA GLN A 98 10.06 -5.25 15.14
C GLN A 98 9.16 -4.35 16.00
N ASP A 99 9.43 -3.05 16.05
CA ASP A 99 8.60 -2.08 16.77
C ASP A 99 7.17 -2.03 16.21
N PHE A 100 7.05 -2.11 14.89
CA PHE A 100 5.73 -2.19 14.24
C PHE A 100 4.95 -3.42 14.72
N ILE A 101 5.59 -4.57 14.83
CA ILE A 101 4.96 -5.82 15.31
C ILE A 101 4.42 -5.66 16.73
N LEU A 102 5.14 -4.98 17.62
CA LEU A 102 4.70 -4.77 19.00
C LEU A 102 3.36 -4.04 19.11
N ASN A 103 2.97 -3.28 18.09
CA ASN A 103 1.68 -2.59 18.03
C ASN A 103 0.53 -3.48 17.52
N TYR A 104 0.82 -4.67 17.02
CA TYR A 104 -0.16 -5.62 16.45
C TYR A 104 -0.12 -6.95 17.20
N TRP A 105 -0.19 -6.90 18.52
CA TRP A 105 -0.23 -8.09 19.38
C TRP A 105 -1.43 -9.00 19.01
N ASN A 106 -1.30 -10.30 19.21
CA ASN A 106 -2.24 -11.38 18.86
C ASN A 106 -2.17 -11.88 17.40
N SER A 107 -1.17 -11.50 16.64
CA SER A 107 -0.99 -12.04 15.30
C SER A 107 0.39 -12.70 15.17
N ALA A 108 0.47 -13.73 14.36
CA ALA A 108 1.75 -14.31 13.96
C ALA A 108 2.31 -13.51 12.79
N TYR A 109 3.62 -13.27 12.77
CA TYR A 109 4.31 -12.52 11.74
C TYR A 109 5.61 -13.20 11.36
N ASN A 110 5.98 -13.05 10.09
CA ASN A 110 7.36 -13.22 9.65
C ASN A 110 7.94 -11.87 9.28
N ILE A 111 9.22 -11.67 9.50
CA ILE A 111 9.95 -10.53 8.95
C ILE A 111 10.87 -11.07 7.86
N TRP A 112 10.74 -10.49 6.68
CA TRP A 112 11.56 -10.83 5.52
C TRP A 112 12.53 -9.72 5.22
N GLU A 113 13.78 -10.07 4.98
CA GLU A 113 14.68 -9.18 4.27
C GLU A 113 14.27 -9.19 2.80
N VAL A 114 13.98 -7.99 2.26
CA VAL A 114 13.60 -7.82 0.87
C VAL A 114 14.59 -6.89 0.18
N GLN A 115 14.79 -7.10 -1.11
CA GLN A 115 15.69 -6.29 -1.92
C GLN A 115 14.90 -5.56 -3.00
N ALA A 116 15.22 -4.29 -3.21
CA ALA A 116 14.59 -3.48 -4.23
C ALA A 116 15.56 -2.47 -4.83
N ASP A 117 15.46 -2.28 -6.14
CA ASP A 117 16.21 -1.24 -6.85
C ASP A 117 15.46 0.09 -6.87
N ARG A 118 14.15 0.02 -6.89
CA ARG A 118 13.27 1.20 -6.93
C ARG A 118 12.46 1.27 -5.65
N TYR A 119 12.55 2.39 -4.98
CA TYR A 119 11.79 2.63 -3.75
C TYR A 119 11.48 4.12 -3.58
N PHE A 120 10.50 4.37 -2.74
CA PHE A 120 10.13 5.70 -2.30
C PHE A 120 9.97 5.69 -0.78
N LYS A 121 10.63 6.61 -0.11
CA LYS A 121 10.59 6.72 1.35
C LYS A 121 9.51 7.72 1.75
N ALA A 122 8.60 7.30 2.60
CA ALA A 122 7.51 8.14 3.09
C ALA A 122 7.21 7.86 4.56
N ASP A 123 6.62 8.84 5.23
CA ASP A 123 6.20 8.72 6.61
C ASP A 123 4.78 8.17 6.70
N MET A 124 4.65 6.92 7.14
CA MET A 124 3.37 6.23 7.30
C MET A 124 2.47 6.86 8.39
N ASN A 125 3.04 7.63 9.32
CA ASN A 125 2.25 8.34 10.35
C ASN A 125 1.37 9.44 9.76
N LEU A 126 1.61 9.87 8.53
CA LEU A 126 0.79 10.84 7.83
C LEU A 126 -0.56 10.28 7.37
N LEU A 127 -0.70 8.95 7.33
CA LEU A 127 -1.94 8.25 6.97
C LEU A 127 -2.89 8.20 8.17
N SER A 128 -3.51 9.31 8.49
CA SER A 128 -4.39 9.43 9.65
C SER A 128 -5.57 10.35 9.38
N LEU A 129 -6.78 9.91 9.77
CA LEU A 129 -8.02 10.70 9.68
C LEU A 129 -8.44 11.10 11.10
N LYS A 130 -7.67 11.97 11.75
CA LYS A 130 -7.94 12.44 13.11
C LYS A 130 -8.44 13.88 13.17
N ASP A 131 -8.32 14.62 12.08
CA ASP A 131 -8.58 16.05 12.01
C ASP A 131 -9.49 16.39 10.83
N SER A 132 -9.44 17.62 10.34
CA SER A 132 -10.23 18.07 9.21
C SER A 132 -9.73 17.46 7.89
N LEU A 133 -10.57 17.51 6.86
CA LEU A 133 -10.18 17.11 5.49
C LEU A 133 -9.02 17.98 4.97
N LEU A 134 -8.93 19.24 5.36
CA LEU A 134 -7.81 20.10 5.02
C LEU A 134 -6.49 19.55 5.57
N VAL A 135 -6.48 19.10 6.82
CA VAL A 135 -5.29 18.50 7.42
C VAL A 135 -4.94 17.18 6.72
N LEU A 136 -5.94 16.35 6.40
CA LEU A 136 -5.72 15.11 5.67
C LEU A 136 -5.12 15.36 4.29
N ASP A 137 -5.64 16.33 3.54
CA ASP A 137 -5.12 16.73 2.24
C ASP A 137 -3.67 17.23 2.33
N TYR A 138 -3.38 18.07 3.33
CA TYR A 138 -2.02 18.55 3.59
C TYR A 138 -1.06 17.39 3.91
N ARG A 139 -1.48 16.43 4.73
CA ARG A 139 -0.68 15.24 5.04
C ARG A 139 -0.43 14.38 3.80
N ALA A 140 -1.41 14.25 2.91
CA ALA A 140 -1.24 13.55 1.65
C ALA A 140 -0.15 14.20 0.79
N HIS A 141 -0.12 15.52 0.70
CA HIS A 141 0.94 16.24 -0.01
C HIS A 141 2.31 16.04 0.65
N LEU A 142 2.40 16.09 1.98
CA LEU A 142 3.65 15.81 2.69
C LEU A 142 4.13 14.38 2.42
N TYR A 143 3.22 13.41 2.42
CA TYR A 143 3.54 12.01 2.16
C TYR A 143 4.23 11.84 0.80
N TRP A 144 3.63 12.41 -0.25
CA TRP A 144 4.14 12.24 -1.60
C TRP A 144 5.38 13.08 -1.91
N LYS A 145 5.67 14.10 -1.11
CA LYS A 145 6.94 14.81 -1.19
C LYS A 145 8.11 13.95 -0.70
N GLY A 146 7.89 13.15 0.30
CA GLY A 146 8.90 12.29 0.91
C GLY A 146 9.62 12.88 2.11
#